data_460d0d6800dcf64468df0951475f3a59
#
_entry.id   460d0d6800dcf64468df0951475f3a59
#
_cell.length_a   1.000
_cell.length_b   1.000
_cell.length_c   1.000
_cell.angle_alpha   90.00
_cell.angle_beta   90.00
_cell.angle_gamma   90.00
#
_symmetry.space_group_name_H-M   'P 1'
#
loop_
_entity.id
_entity.type
_entity.pdbx_description
1 polymer ?
#
loop_
_entity_poly.entity_id
_entity_poly.type
_entity_poly.pdbx_seq_one_letter_code
_entity_poly.pdbx_strand_id
1 'polypeptide(L)'
;YFTGKSEHYQIPLGHSFPGYALIDRARALGVPNATHNNTRGFITRTLERRLIAAANGLRPDDPALEGVIASRKPGVLSRVINLETGSLAVEAALKMMLARFYSLDGSSAPYAGRIPVFLVMADQAGGLAGNYHGTTVVAQTLRGLWPEFTRKMEDAGIYRVVSVPINDAAGFRQAIETWNTPPYKTAGFCHEIIMMNYGAIRLEEAYLQAAYRLCRESDTPVLCDEIQSCAWYEGLFLFRQYGLTPDFVSVGKGFPGGVYPASRLLLSGAFDILSQFGALVTGGAGQPGLSDHDGLHRGQRAAYP
;
A
#
# COMPACT_ATOMS: atom_id res chain seq x y z
N TYR A 1 -11.54 -28.67 -9.05
CA TYR A 1 -10.96 -27.53 -9.76
C TYR A 1 -11.53 -26.27 -9.13
N PHE A 2 -10.72 -25.50 -8.41
CA PHE A 2 -11.10 -24.17 -7.99
C PHE A 2 -10.80 -23.22 -9.13
N THR A 3 -11.80 -22.81 -9.85
CA THR A 3 -11.71 -21.69 -10.76
C THR A 3 -11.92 -20.42 -9.92
N GLY A 4 -11.00 -20.08 -9.08
CA GLY A 4 -10.94 -18.79 -8.42
C GLY A 4 -10.70 -17.74 -9.48
N LYS A 5 -11.75 -17.41 -10.21
CA LYS A 5 -11.69 -16.29 -11.10
C LYS A 5 -11.88 -15.05 -10.31
N SER A 6 -10.87 -14.23 -10.35
CA SER A 6 -10.94 -12.91 -9.83
C SER A 6 -11.01 -12.87 -8.30
N GLU A 7 -10.04 -12.34 -7.80
CA GLU A 7 -9.82 -11.79 -6.49
C GLU A 7 -11.00 -10.96 -5.96
N HIS A 8 -11.91 -10.47 -6.81
CA HIS A 8 -13.16 -9.83 -6.41
C HIS A 8 -14.15 -10.80 -5.77
N TYR A 9 -14.07 -12.07 -6.14
CA TYR A 9 -14.95 -13.13 -5.67
C TYR A 9 -14.24 -14.12 -4.75
N GLN A 10 -12.98 -13.89 -4.46
CA GLN A 10 -12.23 -14.72 -3.54
C GLN A 10 -12.72 -14.46 -2.12
N ILE A 11 -13.36 -15.47 -1.54
CA ILE A 11 -13.79 -15.48 -0.15
C ILE A 11 -13.03 -16.61 0.54
N PRO A 12 -11.92 -16.32 1.23
CA PRO A 12 -11.04 -17.36 1.81
C PRO A 12 -11.73 -18.36 2.73
N LEU A 13 -12.78 -17.91 3.42
CA LEU A 13 -13.55 -18.73 4.35
C LEU A 13 -14.83 -19.31 3.72
N GLY A 14 -15.11 -19.01 2.44
CA GLY A 14 -16.33 -19.41 1.75
C GLY A 14 -17.57 -18.58 2.15
N HIS A 15 -18.58 -18.63 1.29
CA HIS A 15 -19.83 -17.84 1.46
C HIS A 15 -20.64 -18.25 2.70
N SER A 16 -20.50 -19.47 3.15
CA SER A 16 -21.29 -20.06 4.25
C SER A 16 -20.47 -20.23 5.53
N PHE A 17 -19.41 -19.45 5.72
CA PHE A 17 -18.60 -19.55 6.93
C PHE A 17 -19.47 -19.24 8.17
N PRO A 18 -19.56 -20.17 9.16
CA PRO A 18 -20.47 -20.02 10.30
C PRO A 18 -20.20 -18.75 11.13
N GLY A 19 -18.97 -18.25 11.14
CA GLY A 19 -18.60 -17.02 11.84
C GLY A 19 -19.32 -15.78 11.33
N TYR A 20 -19.88 -15.79 10.13
CA TYR A 20 -20.68 -14.66 9.62
C TYR A 20 -21.96 -14.45 10.41
N ALA A 21 -22.52 -15.50 11.04
CA ALA A 21 -23.66 -15.38 11.93
C ALA A 21 -23.39 -14.46 13.15
N LEU A 22 -22.12 -14.28 13.53
CA LEU A 22 -21.74 -13.32 14.58
C LEU A 22 -21.99 -11.88 14.15
N ILE A 23 -21.87 -11.58 12.87
CA ILE A 23 -22.17 -10.25 12.31
C ILE A 23 -23.67 -9.97 12.40
N ASP A 24 -24.50 -10.94 12.03
CA ASP A 24 -25.94 -10.82 12.09
C ASP A 24 -26.41 -10.68 13.54
N ARG A 25 -25.80 -11.42 14.46
CA ARG A 25 -26.06 -11.28 15.90
C ARG A 25 -25.66 -9.88 16.41
N ALA A 26 -24.52 -9.36 16.00
CA ALA A 26 -24.09 -8.01 16.37
C ALA A 26 -25.08 -6.96 15.87
N ARG A 27 -25.56 -7.08 14.62
CA ARG A 27 -26.61 -6.22 14.06
C ARG A 27 -27.91 -6.31 14.85
N ALA A 28 -28.34 -7.52 15.18
CA ALA A 28 -29.57 -7.72 15.97
C ALA A 28 -29.47 -7.13 17.38
N LEU A 29 -28.27 -7.03 17.96
CA LEU A 29 -28.00 -6.37 19.23
C LEU A 29 -27.85 -4.85 19.11
N GLY A 30 -28.09 -4.27 17.93
CA GLY A 30 -27.94 -2.84 17.71
C GLY A 30 -26.49 -2.36 17.71
N VAL A 31 -25.50 -3.27 17.58
CA VAL A 31 -24.10 -2.87 17.40
C VAL A 31 -23.97 -2.27 16.00
N PRO A 32 -23.85 -0.94 15.87
CA PRO A 32 -23.79 -0.31 14.57
C PRO A 32 -22.54 -0.75 13.83
N ASN A 33 -22.60 -0.64 12.51
CA ASN A 33 -21.41 -0.80 11.67
C ASN A 33 -20.33 0.15 12.20
N ALA A 34 -19.40 -0.45 12.81
CA ALA A 34 -18.52 0.05 13.82
C ALA A 34 -17.41 0.96 13.30
N THR A 35 -17.72 1.99 12.55
CA THR A 35 -16.68 2.90 12.08
C THR A 35 -16.05 3.71 13.21
N HIS A 36 -16.75 3.94 14.30
CA HIS A 36 -16.30 4.82 15.40
C HIS A 36 -16.65 4.37 16.82
N ASN A 37 -16.89 3.09 17.10
CA ASN A 37 -17.17 2.65 18.46
C ASN A 37 -15.97 1.94 19.12
N ASN A 38 -16.00 1.82 20.44
CA ASN A 38 -14.94 1.19 21.23
C ASN A 38 -14.69 -0.28 20.87
N THR A 39 -15.72 -0.99 20.42
CA THR A 39 -15.59 -2.40 20.00
C THR A 39 -14.72 -2.51 18.75
N ARG A 40 -14.90 -1.61 17.79
CA ARG A 40 -14.04 -1.52 16.62
C ARG A 40 -12.60 -1.21 17.02
N GLY A 41 -12.39 -0.28 17.93
CA GLY A 41 -11.05 0.09 18.38
C GLY A 41 -10.23 -1.12 18.82
N PHE A 42 -10.80 -2.00 19.63
CA PHE A 42 -10.11 -3.22 20.08
C PHE A 42 -9.87 -4.22 18.95
N ILE A 43 -10.91 -4.55 18.16
CA ILE A 43 -10.81 -5.49 17.06
C ILE A 43 -9.84 -4.99 15.99
N THR A 44 -9.93 -3.72 15.62
CA THR A 44 -9.08 -3.11 14.61
C THR A 44 -7.62 -3.14 15.04
N ARG A 45 -7.30 -2.75 16.27
CA ARG A 45 -5.93 -2.81 16.80
C ARG A 45 -5.37 -4.23 16.83
N THR A 46 -6.20 -5.20 17.21
CA THR A 46 -5.79 -6.61 17.20
C THR A 46 -5.45 -7.06 15.79
N LEU A 47 -6.28 -6.69 14.80
CA LEU A 47 -6.02 -7.01 13.40
C LEU A 47 -4.75 -6.33 12.89
N GLU A 48 -4.56 -5.04 13.17
CA GLU A 48 -3.37 -4.29 12.77
C GLU A 48 -2.09 -4.91 13.31
N ARG A 49 -2.07 -5.26 14.59
CA ARG A 49 -0.92 -5.96 15.20
C ARG A 49 -0.63 -7.29 14.52
N ARG A 50 -1.66 -8.07 14.20
CA ARG A 50 -1.51 -9.35 13.47
C ARG A 50 -0.98 -9.14 12.06
N LEU A 51 -1.42 -8.10 11.36
CA LEU A 51 -0.93 -7.76 10.03
C LEU A 51 0.54 -7.32 10.06
N ILE A 52 0.91 -6.46 11.01
CA ILE A 52 2.30 -6.04 11.22
C ILE A 52 3.18 -7.26 11.52
N ALA A 53 2.74 -8.14 12.42
CA ALA A 53 3.45 -9.37 12.74
C ALA A 53 3.66 -10.23 11.49
N ALA A 54 2.59 -10.55 10.76
CA ALA A 54 2.65 -11.36 9.54
C ALA A 54 3.56 -10.76 8.47
N ALA A 55 3.45 -9.43 8.24
CA ALA A 55 4.26 -8.73 7.26
C ALA A 55 5.77 -8.76 7.58
N ASN A 56 6.13 -8.86 8.86
CA ASN A 56 7.52 -8.94 9.32
C ASN A 56 7.96 -10.37 9.70
N GLY A 57 7.13 -11.39 9.42
CA GLY A 57 7.45 -12.80 9.69
C GLY A 57 7.46 -13.18 11.17
N LEU A 58 6.70 -12.44 11.96
CA LEU A 58 6.54 -12.66 13.39
C LEU A 58 5.20 -13.31 13.72
N ARG A 59 5.10 -13.93 14.87
CA ARG A 59 3.81 -14.31 15.47
C ARG A 59 3.21 -13.10 16.20
N PRO A 60 1.87 -13.05 16.36
CA PRO A 60 1.21 -11.93 17.05
C PRO A 60 1.61 -11.76 18.53
N ASP A 61 2.13 -12.83 19.15
CA ASP A 61 2.61 -12.90 20.53
C ASP A 61 4.14 -12.77 20.66
N ASP A 62 4.85 -12.53 19.55
CA ASP A 62 6.30 -12.40 19.54
C ASP A 62 6.74 -11.12 20.29
N PRO A 63 7.66 -11.23 21.27
CA PRO A 63 8.18 -10.07 21.98
C PRO A 63 8.86 -9.02 21.08
N ALA A 64 9.42 -9.43 19.93
CA ALA A 64 10.04 -8.53 18.97
C ALA A 64 9.04 -7.60 18.27
N LEU A 65 7.73 -7.91 18.33
CA LEU A 65 6.69 -7.13 17.66
C LEU A 65 6.64 -5.68 18.15
N GLU A 66 6.87 -5.42 19.43
CA GLU A 66 6.88 -4.04 19.95
C GLU A 66 8.01 -3.21 19.33
N GLY A 67 9.18 -3.83 19.14
CA GLY A 67 10.31 -3.19 18.45
C GLY A 67 10.01 -2.90 16.98
N VAL A 68 9.27 -3.78 16.31
CA VAL A 68 8.80 -3.55 14.93
C VAL A 68 7.80 -2.40 14.89
N ILE A 69 6.79 -2.38 15.76
CA ILE A 69 5.79 -1.32 15.84
C ILE A 69 6.44 0.05 16.10
N ALA A 70 7.48 0.11 16.95
CA ALA A 70 8.23 1.32 17.22
C ALA A 70 9.19 1.73 16.08
N SER A 71 9.43 0.86 15.09
CA SER A 71 10.42 1.11 14.04
C SER A 71 10.00 2.24 13.10
N ARG A 72 10.98 3.07 12.75
CA ARG A 72 10.90 4.07 11.67
C ARG A 72 11.88 3.78 10.54
N LYS A 73 12.36 2.54 10.43
CA LYS A 73 13.30 2.16 9.36
C LYS A 73 12.54 1.88 8.06
N PRO A 74 13.05 2.31 6.90
CA PRO A 74 12.55 1.88 5.60
C PRO A 74 12.54 0.35 5.48
N GLY A 75 11.54 -0.21 4.79
CA GLY A 75 11.38 -1.65 4.60
C GLY A 75 10.91 -2.42 5.83
N VAL A 76 10.65 -1.76 6.98
CA VAL A 76 10.01 -2.37 8.16
C VAL A 76 8.58 -1.88 8.23
N LEU A 77 7.63 -2.74 7.89
CA LEU A 77 6.20 -2.42 7.86
C LEU A 77 5.65 -2.34 9.28
N SER A 78 5.60 -1.15 9.84
CA SER A 78 5.29 -0.90 11.25
C SER A 78 3.98 -0.14 11.48
N ARG A 79 3.28 0.25 10.41
CA ARG A 79 2.03 1.00 10.44
C ARG A 79 0.99 0.37 9.54
N VAL A 80 -0.28 0.55 9.88
CA VAL A 80 -1.44 0.12 9.08
C VAL A 80 -2.44 1.26 9.01
N ILE A 81 -2.92 1.56 7.80
CA ILE A 81 -4.05 2.45 7.57
C ILE A 81 -5.24 1.62 7.11
N ASN A 82 -6.38 1.82 7.75
CA ASN A 82 -7.63 1.16 7.42
C ASN A 82 -8.38 1.97 6.38
N LEU A 83 -8.74 1.35 5.26
CA LEU A 83 -9.36 1.98 4.11
C LEU A 83 -10.50 1.11 3.57
N GLU A 84 -11.38 1.68 2.76
CA GLU A 84 -12.55 0.98 2.21
C GLU A 84 -12.20 0.18 0.96
N THR A 85 -11.27 0.65 0.13
CA THR A 85 -10.94 0.02 -1.15
C THR A 85 -9.45 0.01 -1.41
N GLY A 86 -8.99 -0.96 -2.24
CA GLY A 86 -7.61 -1.01 -2.70
C GLY A 86 -7.16 0.24 -3.45
N SER A 87 -8.06 0.87 -4.20
CA SER A 87 -7.77 2.14 -4.88
C SER A 87 -7.38 3.25 -3.90
N LEU A 88 -8.04 3.33 -2.74
CA LEU A 88 -7.69 4.29 -1.71
C LEU A 88 -6.38 3.92 -1.00
N ALA A 89 -6.07 2.63 -0.86
CA ALA A 89 -4.81 2.18 -0.29
C ALA A 89 -3.61 2.59 -1.16
N VAL A 90 -3.71 2.37 -2.47
CA VAL A 90 -2.69 2.81 -3.42
C VAL A 90 -2.60 4.34 -3.44
N GLU A 91 -3.72 5.04 -3.50
CA GLU A 91 -3.74 6.51 -3.49
C GLU A 91 -3.08 7.09 -2.24
N ALA A 92 -3.29 6.49 -1.07
CA ALA A 92 -2.63 6.90 0.17
C ALA A 92 -1.10 6.73 0.09
N ALA A 93 -0.61 5.61 -0.48
CA ALA A 93 0.82 5.41 -0.71
C ALA A 93 1.39 6.47 -1.67
N LEU A 94 0.73 6.72 -2.81
CA LEU A 94 1.16 7.73 -3.79
C LEU A 94 1.20 9.13 -3.16
N LYS A 95 0.22 9.50 -2.33
CA LYS A 95 0.24 10.78 -1.60
C LYS A 95 1.43 10.90 -0.66
N MET A 96 1.77 9.84 0.09
CA MET A 96 2.95 9.83 0.97
C MET A 96 4.25 9.92 0.18
N MET A 97 4.34 9.27 -0.99
CA MET A 97 5.48 9.41 -1.89
C MET A 97 5.59 10.84 -2.43
N LEU A 98 4.49 11.45 -2.86
CA LEU A 98 4.46 12.83 -3.37
C LEU A 98 4.75 13.87 -2.28
N ALA A 99 4.38 13.61 -1.02
CA ALA A 99 4.69 14.50 0.09
C ALA A 99 6.20 14.68 0.35
N ARG A 100 7.04 13.83 -0.24
CA ARG A 100 8.50 14.00 -0.24
C ARG A 100 8.97 15.09 -1.22
N PHE A 101 8.10 15.56 -2.10
CA PHE A 101 8.38 16.59 -3.13
C PHE A 101 7.55 17.84 -2.91
N TYR A 102 6.32 17.69 -2.48
CA TYR A 102 5.34 18.74 -2.30
C TYR A 102 4.86 18.79 -0.86
N SER A 103 5.21 19.86 -0.18
CA SER A 103 4.75 20.05 1.20
C SER A 103 3.29 20.44 1.24
N LEU A 104 2.54 19.88 2.19
CA LEU A 104 1.14 20.22 2.43
C LEU A 104 0.95 21.41 3.38
N ASP A 105 1.98 21.76 4.14
CA ASP A 105 1.94 22.80 5.20
C ASP A 105 2.93 23.95 4.98
N GLY A 106 3.55 24.01 3.79
CA GLY A 106 4.57 25.00 3.48
C GLY A 106 5.95 24.75 4.08
N SER A 107 6.15 23.62 4.81
CA SER A 107 7.48 23.18 5.23
C SER A 107 8.31 22.72 4.01
N SER A 108 9.62 22.59 4.18
CA SER A 108 10.48 22.09 3.10
C SER A 108 10.33 20.57 2.96
N ALA A 109 9.89 20.11 1.80
CA ALA A 109 9.91 18.69 1.46
C ALA A 109 11.34 18.21 1.17
N PRO A 110 11.70 16.92 1.47
CA PRO A 110 13.05 16.39 1.27
C PRO A 110 13.59 16.55 -0.17
N TYR A 111 12.72 16.48 -1.16
CA TYR A 111 13.06 16.62 -2.59
C TYR A 111 12.34 17.81 -3.25
N ALA A 112 12.11 18.88 -2.49
CA ALA A 112 11.54 20.13 -3.04
C ALA A 112 12.35 20.59 -4.27
N GLY A 113 11.65 21.02 -5.32
CA GLY A 113 12.26 21.46 -6.59
C GLY A 113 12.72 20.33 -7.52
N ARG A 114 12.56 19.04 -7.13
CA ARG A 114 12.75 17.90 -8.03
C ARG A 114 11.43 17.47 -8.65
N ILE A 115 11.49 16.92 -9.85
CA ILE A 115 10.33 16.34 -10.54
C ILE A 115 10.19 14.87 -10.12
N PRO A 116 9.08 14.49 -9.46
CA PRO A 116 8.85 13.12 -9.05
C PRO A 116 8.62 12.19 -10.25
N VAL A 117 9.24 11.01 -10.22
CA VAL A 117 9.08 9.98 -11.25
C VAL A 117 8.62 8.69 -10.61
N PHE A 118 7.45 8.20 -11.03
CA PHE A 118 6.96 6.87 -10.67
C PHE A 118 7.45 5.84 -11.68
N LEU A 119 8.13 4.81 -11.20
CA LEU A 119 8.49 3.64 -11.98
C LEU A 119 7.39 2.59 -11.84
N VAL A 120 6.95 2.01 -12.94
CA VAL A 120 5.96 0.91 -12.99
C VAL A 120 6.39 -0.15 -13.99
N MET A 121 5.83 -1.35 -13.90
CA MET A 121 6.18 -2.41 -14.83
C MET A 121 5.68 -2.10 -16.25
N ALA A 122 6.53 -2.33 -17.22
CA ALA A 122 6.13 -2.29 -18.62
C ALA A 122 5.16 -3.45 -18.93
N ASP A 123 4.32 -3.27 -19.95
CA ASP A 123 3.70 -4.38 -20.67
C ASP A 123 4.67 -4.97 -21.72
N GLN A 124 4.27 -6.01 -22.45
CA GLN A 124 5.12 -6.67 -23.44
C GLN A 124 5.50 -5.77 -24.64
N ALA A 125 4.74 -4.70 -24.86
CA ALA A 125 5.02 -3.70 -25.89
C ALA A 125 5.86 -2.52 -25.36
N GLY A 126 6.25 -2.55 -24.07
CA GLY A 126 6.99 -1.47 -23.42
C GLY A 126 6.09 -0.34 -22.90
N GLY A 127 4.77 -0.46 -23.03
CA GLY A 127 3.78 0.51 -22.53
C GLY A 127 3.36 0.24 -21.09
N LEU A 128 2.24 0.85 -20.69
CA LEU A 128 1.73 0.86 -19.31
C LEU A 128 0.46 0.02 -19.10
N ALA A 129 -0.06 -0.62 -20.15
CA ALA A 129 -1.38 -1.29 -20.13
C ALA A 129 -1.46 -2.46 -19.12
N GLY A 130 -0.30 -3.02 -18.71
CA GLY A 130 -0.22 -4.12 -17.76
C GLY A 130 -0.51 -3.73 -16.31
N ASN A 131 -0.47 -2.45 -15.98
CA ASN A 131 -0.59 -1.97 -14.60
C ASN A 131 -2.04 -1.70 -14.22
N TYR A 132 -2.44 -2.20 -13.05
CA TYR A 132 -3.74 -1.89 -12.49
C TYR A 132 -3.63 -1.71 -10.97
N HIS A 133 -3.43 -0.48 -10.55
CA HIS A 133 -3.23 -0.11 -9.14
C HIS A 133 -4.42 0.65 -8.54
N GLY A 134 -5.57 0.62 -9.20
CA GLY A 134 -6.78 1.26 -8.70
C GLY A 134 -7.44 2.18 -9.72
N THR A 135 -8.48 2.90 -9.27
CA THR A 135 -9.37 3.71 -10.11
C THR A 135 -9.34 5.21 -9.80
N THR A 136 -8.49 5.65 -8.87
CA THR A 136 -8.23 7.08 -8.69
C THR A 136 -7.49 7.64 -9.90
N VAL A 137 -7.62 8.95 -10.16
CA VAL A 137 -7.03 9.55 -11.37
C VAL A 137 -5.52 9.33 -11.42
N VAL A 138 -4.80 9.56 -10.30
CA VAL A 138 -3.35 9.37 -10.25
C VAL A 138 -2.97 7.90 -10.45
N ALA A 139 -3.65 6.95 -9.78
CA ALA A 139 -3.40 5.53 -9.98
C ALA A 139 -3.66 5.08 -11.43
N GLN A 140 -4.65 5.67 -12.10
CA GLN A 140 -4.94 5.36 -13.50
C GLN A 140 -3.88 5.89 -14.47
N THR A 141 -3.16 6.95 -14.13
CA THR A 141 -2.02 7.41 -14.96
C THR A 141 -0.89 6.39 -14.97
N LEU A 142 -0.72 5.59 -13.89
CA LEU A 142 0.25 4.49 -13.85
C LEU A 142 -0.06 3.38 -14.88
N ARG A 143 -1.29 3.32 -15.37
CA ARG A 143 -1.74 2.41 -16.42
C ARG A 143 -1.74 3.04 -17.82
N GLY A 144 -1.34 4.30 -17.96
CA GLY A 144 -1.39 5.03 -19.23
C GLY A 144 -2.78 5.55 -19.60
N LEU A 145 -3.74 5.52 -18.67
CA LEU A 145 -5.03 6.19 -18.84
C LEU A 145 -4.87 7.70 -18.65
N TRP A 146 -5.83 8.48 -19.16
CA TRP A 146 -5.78 9.95 -19.14
C TRP A 146 -4.53 10.52 -19.85
N PRO A 147 -4.21 10.11 -21.10
CA PRO A 147 -2.93 10.48 -21.75
C PRO A 147 -2.73 11.98 -21.91
N GLU A 148 -3.79 12.75 -22.17
CA GLU A 148 -3.69 14.21 -22.26
C GLU A 148 -3.40 14.84 -20.88
N PHE A 149 -4.07 14.36 -19.84
CA PHE A 149 -3.81 14.81 -18.46
C PHE A 149 -2.37 14.50 -18.05
N THR A 150 -1.93 13.27 -18.25
CA THR A 150 -0.56 12.82 -17.91
C THR A 150 0.47 13.69 -18.63
N ARG A 151 0.31 13.93 -19.94
CA ARG A 151 1.22 14.79 -20.70
C ARG A 151 1.28 16.22 -20.13
N LYS A 152 0.14 16.81 -19.79
CA LYS A 152 0.10 18.14 -19.17
C LYS A 152 0.80 18.19 -17.82
N MET A 153 0.66 17.13 -17.01
CA MET A 153 1.35 17.02 -15.72
C MET A 153 2.87 16.88 -15.92
N GLU A 154 3.30 16.11 -16.91
CA GLU A 154 4.72 15.93 -17.26
C GLU A 154 5.33 17.23 -17.82
N ASP A 155 4.64 17.91 -18.75
CA ASP A 155 5.09 19.16 -19.35
C ASP A 155 5.21 20.27 -18.29
N ALA A 156 4.33 20.28 -17.31
CA ALA A 156 4.37 21.20 -16.18
C ALA A 156 5.40 20.79 -15.10
N GLY A 157 6.09 19.65 -15.24
CA GLY A 157 7.05 19.17 -14.26
C GLY A 157 6.44 18.75 -12.93
N ILE A 158 5.16 18.35 -12.92
CA ILE A 158 4.44 17.99 -11.68
C ILE A 158 4.78 16.55 -11.26
N TYR A 159 4.66 15.59 -12.16
CA TYR A 159 5.18 14.22 -12.01
C TYR A 159 5.27 13.54 -13.38
N ARG A 160 5.99 12.42 -13.41
CA ARG A 160 6.16 11.58 -14.59
C ARG A 160 5.94 10.11 -14.25
N VAL A 161 5.42 9.35 -15.21
CA VAL A 161 5.29 7.89 -15.14
C VAL A 161 6.21 7.26 -16.17
N VAL A 162 7.04 6.32 -15.73
CA VAL A 162 8.02 5.62 -16.57
C VAL A 162 7.85 4.13 -16.42
N SER A 163 7.70 3.42 -17.55
CA SER A 163 7.70 1.97 -17.58
C SER A 163 9.11 1.40 -17.49
N VAL A 164 9.27 0.31 -16.73
CA VAL A 164 10.53 -0.46 -16.64
C VAL A 164 10.31 -1.87 -17.18
N PRO A 165 11.29 -2.45 -17.91
CA PRO A 165 11.12 -3.74 -18.57
C PRO A 165 10.83 -4.88 -17.58
N ILE A 166 10.00 -5.84 -18.01
CA ILE A 166 9.68 -7.05 -17.24
C ILE A 166 10.92 -7.92 -17.10
N ASN A 167 11.30 -8.27 -15.86
CA ASN A 167 12.38 -9.18 -15.52
C ASN A 167 13.76 -8.79 -16.13
N ASP A 168 13.97 -7.51 -16.40
CA ASP A 168 15.23 -6.96 -16.87
C ASP A 168 15.89 -6.07 -15.81
N ALA A 169 16.80 -6.65 -15.04
CA ALA A 169 17.50 -5.93 -13.98
C ALA A 169 18.46 -4.84 -14.53
N ALA A 170 18.99 -5.02 -15.75
CA ALA A 170 19.84 -4.01 -16.38
C ALA A 170 19.03 -2.79 -16.83
N GLY A 171 17.90 -3.01 -17.48
CA GLY A 171 16.95 -1.95 -17.85
C GLY A 171 16.39 -1.22 -16.63
N PHE A 172 16.11 -1.93 -15.53
CA PHE A 172 15.70 -1.30 -14.28
C PHE A 172 16.80 -0.40 -13.70
N ARG A 173 18.06 -0.87 -13.69
CA ARG A 173 19.21 -0.08 -13.25
C ARG A 173 19.36 1.19 -14.08
N GLN A 174 19.29 1.07 -15.39
CA GLN A 174 19.35 2.23 -16.29
C GLN A 174 18.24 3.24 -16.00
N ALA A 175 17.01 2.78 -15.72
CA ALA A 175 15.92 3.67 -15.35
C ALA A 175 16.18 4.40 -14.03
N ILE A 176 16.65 3.69 -12.99
CA ILE A 176 17.03 4.30 -11.70
C ILE A 176 18.11 5.37 -11.90
N GLU A 177 19.16 5.09 -12.66
CA GLU A 177 20.26 6.02 -12.90
C GLU A 177 19.77 7.26 -13.68
N THR A 178 18.99 7.06 -14.74
CA THR A 178 18.45 8.13 -15.56
C THR A 178 17.52 9.04 -14.75
N TRP A 179 16.58 8.46 -14.00
CA TRP A 179 15.50 9.22 -13.35
C TRP A 179 15.83 9.67 -11.92
N ASN A 180 17.06 9.45 -11.44
CA ASN A 180 17.60 10.11 -10.24
C ASN A 180 18.63 11.21 -10.57
N THR A 181 18.77 11.57 -11.85
CA THR A 181 19.60 12.69 -12.29
C THR A 181 18.76 13.97 -12.32
N PRO A 182 19.25 15.09 -11.76
CA PRO A 182 18.51 16.37 -11.81
C PRO A 182 18.03 16.72 -13.22
N PRO A 183 16.80 17.24 -13.37
CA PRO A 183 15.87 17.70 -12.33
C PRO A 183 15.02 16.59 -11.70
N TYR A 184 15.17 15.36 -12.12
CA TYR A 184 14.33 14.22 -11.72
C TYR A 184 14.76 13.58 -10.41
N LYS A 185 13.78 12.92 -9.77
CA LYS A 185 14.00 12.00 -8.65
C LYS A 185 12.91 10.94 -8.67
N THR A 186 13.28 9.66 -8.57
CA THR A 186 12.30 8.59 -8.45
C THR A 186 11.50 8.75 -7.16
N ALA A 187 10.18 8.88 -7.31
CA ALA A 187 9.22 9.05 -6.21
C ALA A 187 8.80 7.69 -5.63
N GLY A 188 8.74 6.68 -6.48
CA GLY A 188 8.39 5.33 -6.06
C GLY A 188 8.50 4.31 -7.20
N PHE A 189 8.68 3.05 -6.83
CA PHE A 189 8.47 1.89 -7.70
C PHE A 189 7.20 1.20 -7.28
N CYS A 190 6.20 1.14 -8.18
CA CYS A 190 4.90 0.52 -7.93
C CYS A 190 4.78 -0.74 -8.79
N HIS A 191 4.51 -1.89 -8.16
CA HIS A 191 4.40 -3.16 -8.88
C HIS A 191 3.49 -4.15 -8.18
N GLU A 192 2.89 -5.07 -8.93
CA GLU A 192 2.39 -6.37 -8.48
C GLU A 192 3.51 -7.41 -8.63
N ILE A 193 3.55 -8.44 -7.79
CA ILE A 193 4.46 -9.60 -8.00
C ILE A 193 3.98 -10.46 -9.17
N ILE A 194 2.66 -10.55 -9.31
CA ILE A 194 2.00 -11.20 -10.43
C ILE A 194 1.11 -10.15 -11.09
N MET A 195 1.42 -9.77 -12.31
CA MET A 195 0.66 -8.78 -13.09
C MET A 195 -0.68 -9.40 -13.53
N MET A 196 -1.64 -9.45 -12.59
CA MET A 196 -2.87 -10.24 -12.75
C MET A 196 -3.73 -9.78 -13.92
N ASN A 197 -3.83 -8.46 -14.13
CA ASN A 197 -4.62 -7.89 -15.22
C ASN A 197 -3.92 -7.97 -16.58
N TYR A 198 -2.72 -8.55 -16.62
CA TYR A 198 -1.92 -8.69 -17.82
C TYR A 198 -1.43 -10.14 -18.03
N GLY A 199 -2.39 -11.07 -18.08
CA GLY A 199 -2.10 -12.49 -18.34
C GLY A 199 -1.41 -13.22 -17.17
N ALA A 200 -1.45 -12.67 -15.96
CA ALA A 200 -0.82 -13.22 -14.77
C ALA A 200 0.70 -13.45 -14.94
N ILE A 201 1.38 -12.51 -15.60
CA ILE A 201 2.83 -12.55 -15.74
C ILE A 201 3.48 -12.41 -14.36
N ARG A 202 4.28 -13.41 -14.02
CA ARG A 202 5.03 -13.44 -12.77
C ARG A 202 6.36 -12.72 -12.92
N LEU A 203 6.66 -11.81 -11.99
CA LEU A 203 7.99 -11.23 -11.87
C LEU A 203 8.93 -12.21 -11.19
N GLU A 204 10.16 -12.31 -11.69
CA GLU A 204 11.17 -13.21 -11.17
C GLU A 204 11.73 -12.71 -9.83
N GLU A 205 12.00 -13.64 -8.93
CA GLU A 205 12.52 -13.32 -7.60
C GLU A 205 13.86 -12.57 -7.68
N ALA A 206 14.78 -13.06 -8.51
CA ALA A 206 16.09 -12.44 -8.68
C ALA A 206 16.00 -11.01 -9.23
N TYR A 207 15.06 -10.76 -10.16
CA TYR A 207 14.75 -9.44 -10.69
C TYR A 207 14.24 -8.50 -9.59
N LEU A 208 13.22 -8.92 -8.84
CA LEU A 208 12.65 -8.09 -7.78
C LEU A 208 13.66 -7.80 -6.69
N GLN A 209 14.45 -8.78 -6.26
CA GLN A 209 15.52 -8.57 -5.27
C GLN A 209 16.57 -7.56 -5.76
N ALA A 210 16.94 -7.60 -7.05
CA ALA A 210 17.84 -6.62 -7.63
C ALA A 210 17.20 -5.22 -7.69
N ALA A 211 15.94 -5.12 -8.12
CA ALA A 211 15.18 -3.86 -8.17
C ALA A 211 15.05 -3.22 -6.78
N TYR A 212 14.73 -4.01 -5.74
CA TYR A 212 14.62 -3.52 -4.37
C TYR A 212 15.95 -3.00 -3.81
N ARG A 213 17.07 -3.66 -4.11
CA ARG A 213 18.39 -3.13 -3.74
C ARG A 213 18.66 -1.78 -4.38
N LEU A 214 18.43 -1.65 -5.70
CA LEU A 214 18.60 -0.39 -6.42
C LEU A 214 17.67 0.71 -5.88
N CYS A 215 16.43 0.38 -5.56
CA CYS A 215 15.50 1.32 -4.92
C CYS A 215 16.00 1.78 -3.55
N ARG A 216 16.55 0.86 -2.75
CA ARG A 216 17.10 1.19 -1.43
C ARG A 216 18.33 2.10 -1.55
N GLU A 217 19.27 1.78 -2.44
CA GLU A 217 20.48 2.57 -2.72
C GLU A 217 20.16 3.98 -3.22
N SER A 218 19.05 4.13 -3.97
CA SER A 218 18.63 5.40 -4.55
C SER A 218 17.58 6.15 -3.71
N ASP A 219 17.26 5.72 -2.50
CA ASP A 219 16.18 6.28 -1.67
C ASP A 219 14.85 6.42 -2.46
N THR A 220 14.48 5.32 -3.13
CA THR A 220 13.23 5.18 -3.88
C THR A 220 12.30 4.24 -3.12
N PRO A 221 11.18 4.71 -2.54
CA PRO A 221 10.25 3.83 -1.85
C PRO A 221 9.56 2.86 -2.80
N VAL A 222 9.23 1.67 -2.29
CA VAL A 222 8.58 0.62 -3.08
C VAL A 222 7.17 0.34 -2.55
N LEU A 223 6.17 0.42 -3.45
CA LEU A 223 4.82 -0.09 -3.22
C LEU A 223 4.70 -1.48 -3.88
N CYS A 224 4.54 -2.50 -3.06
CA CYS A 224 4.12 -3.83 -3.48
C CYS A 224 2.59 -3.91 -3.40
N ASP A 225 1.94 -3.98 -4.55
CA ASP A 225 0.49 -4.09 -4.62
C ASP A 225 0.07 -5.55 -4.50
N GLU A 226 -0.36 -5.94 -3.32
CA GLU A 226 -0.88 -7.28 -3.01
C GLU A 226 -2.41 -7.34 -2.92
N ILE A 227 -3.11 -6.37 -3.50
CA ILE A 227 -4.57 -6.39 -3.52
C ILE A 227 -5.11 -7.68 -4.14
N GLN A 228 -4.39 -8.27 -5.10
CA GLN A 228 -4.79 -9.49 -5.81
C GLN A 228 -4.05 -10.74 -5.33
N SER A 229 -2.92 -10.62 -4.65
CA SER A 229 -2.09 -11.76 -4.24
C SER A 229 -2.11 -12.06 -2.74
N CYS A 230 -2.60 -11.16 -1.90
CA CYS A 230 -2.70 -11.41 -0.47
C CYS A 230 -3.61 -12.63 -0.18
N ALA A 231 -3.26 -13.41 0.83
CA ALA A 231 -3.91 -14.67 1.21
C ALA A 231 -3.71 -15.85 0.24
N TRP A 232 -2.92 -15.72 -0.82
CA TRP A 232 -2.54 -16.84 -1.69
C TRP A 232 -1.32 -17.61 -1.17
N TYR A 233 -0.66 -17.06 -0.19
CA TYR A 233 0.50 -17.61 0.47
C TYR A 233 0.19 -17.88 1.95
N GLU A 234 0.75 -18.95 2.52
CA GLU A 234 0.48 -19.37 3.90
C GLU A 234 0.75 -18.27 4.94
N GLY A 235 1.76 -17.44 4.71
CA GLY A 235 2.10 -16.29 5.55
C GLY A 235 1.27 -15.03 5.26
N LEU A 236 0.18 -15.10 4.49
CA LEU A 236 -0.69 -14.02 4.06
C LEU A 236 -0.11 -13.18 2.92
N PHE A 237 1.16 -12.80 2.97
CA PHE A 237 1.81 -11.87 2.03
C PHE A 237 2.79 -12.58 1.10
N LEU A 238 2.55 -12.49 -0.20
CA LEU A 238 3.39 -13.13 -1.22
C LEU A 238 4.80 -12.55 -1.25
N PHE A 239 4.98 -11.23 -0.99
CA PHE A 239 6.30 -10.60 -0.96
C PHE A 239 7.25 -11.25 0.05
N ARG A 240 6.71 -11.87 1.10
CA ARG A 240 7.51 -12.59 2.09
C ARG A 240 8.20 -13.81 1.50
N GLN A 241 7.51 -14.53 0.59
CA GLN A 241 8.09 -15.68 -0.10
C GLN A 241 9.27 -15.29 -1.00
N TYR A 242 9.25 -14.05 -1.50
CA TYR A 242 10.29 -13.48 -2.34
C TYR A 242 11.42 -12.81 -1.55
N GLY A 243 11.37 -12.83 -0.22
CA GLY A 243 12.37 -12.16 0.62
C GLY A 243 12.43 -10.65 0.44
N LEU A 244 11.34 -10.02 0.00
CA LEU A 244 11.30 -8.59 -0.28
C LEU A 244 11.01 -7.76 0.97
N THR A 245 11.43 -6.50 0.94
CA THR A 245 11.22 -5.53 2.04
C THR A 245 10.61 -4.24 1.48
N PRO A 246 9.33 -4.26 1.07
CA PRO A 246 8.64 -3.08 0.56
C PRO A 246 8.47 -2.01 1.64
N ASP A 247 8.32 -0.76 1.21
CA ASP A 247 7.98 0.36 2.10
C ASP A 247 6.49 0.52 2.27
N PHE A 248 5.70 0.09 1.27
CA PHE A 248 4.25 0.07 1.27
C PHE A 248 3.74 -1.26 0.73
N VAL A 249 2.67 -1.78 1.35
CA VAL A 249 1.93 -2.95 0.86
C VAL A 249 0.45 -2.66 0.90
N SER A 250 -0.22 -2.71 -0.25
CA SER A 250 -1.68 -2.58 -0.33
C SER A 250 -2.34 -3.95 -0.34
N VAL A 251 -3.40 -4.13 0.45
CA VAL A 251 -4.24 -5.33 0.47
C VAL A 251 -5.72 -4.97 0.34
N GLY A 252 -6.50 -5.85 -0.25
CA GLY A 252 -7.92 -5.64 -0.47
C GLY A 252 -8.61 -6.89 -1.01
N LYS A 253 -9.66 -6.71 -1.80
CA LYS A 253 -10.42 -7.78 -2.46
C LYS A 253 -10.80 -8.93 -1.51
N GLY A 254 -10.21 -10.09 -1.62
CA GLY A 254 -10.48 -11.24 -0.76
C GLY A 254 -10.06 -11.09 0.69
N PHE A 255 -9.20 -10.14 1.01
CA PHE A 255 -8.66 -9.92 2.35
C PHE A 255 -9.73 -9.77 3.44
N PRO A 256 -10.81 -8.98 3.28
CA PRO A 256 -11.85 -8.83 4.30
C PRO A 256 -12.84 -10.00 4.37
N GLY A 257 -12.62 -11.08 3.65
CA GLY A 257 -13.51 -12.24 3.62
C GLY A 257 -14.80 -12.05 2.82
N GLY A 258 -14.89 -10.99 2.02
CA GLY A 258 -16.01 -10.75 1.08
C GLY A 258 -17.30 -10.21 1.70
N VAL A 259 -17.37 -10.00 3.00
CA VAL A 259 -18.58 -9.52 3.67
C VAL A 259 -18.68 -7.99 3.65
N TYR A 260 -17.54 -7.32 3.75
CA TYR A 260 -17.47 -5.85 3.71
C TYR A 260 -16.38 -5.39 2.75
N PRO A 261 -16.60 -4.29 2.02
CA PRO A 261 -15.51 -3.62 1.34
C PRO A 261 -14.51 -3.13 2.38
N ALA A 262 -13.28 -3.58 2.28
CA ALA A 262 -12.20 -3.13 3.14
C ALA A 262 -10.86 -3.35 2.47
N SER A 263 -9.93 -2.47 2.76
CA SER A 263 -8.53 -2.60 2.38
C SER A 263 -7.63 -2.09 3.49
N ARG A 264 -6.35 -2.37 3.36
CA ARG A 264 -5.34 -1.85 4.26
C ARG A 264 -4.14 -1.40 3.45
N LEU A 265 -3.51 -0.35 3.93
CA LEU A 265 -2.17 0.00 3.52
C LEU A 265 -1.24 -0.25 4.70
N LEU A 266 -0.32 -1.19 4.55
CA LEU A 266 0.81 -1.34 5.46
C LEU A 266 1.94 -0.43 4.97
N LEU A 267 2.63 0.23 5.89
CA LEU A 267 3.74 1.10 5.52
C LEU A 267 4.86 1.08 6.56
N SER A 268 6.07 1.41 6.08
CA SER A 268 7.21 1.66 6.94
C SER A 268 7.01 2.94 7.73
N GLY A 269 7.34 2.93 9.01
CA GLY A 269 7.26 4.12 9.85
C GLY A 269 8.14 5.28 9.37
N ALA A 270 9.09 5.04 8.45
CA ALA A 270 9.86 6.08 7.79
C ALA A 270 9.00 7.02 6.93
N PHE A 271 7.87 6.51 6.40
CA PHE A 271 6.96 7.28 5.53
C PHE A 271 5.67 7.68 6.25
N ASP A 272 5.61 7.46 7.56
CA ASP A 272 4.46 7.86 8.38
C ASP A 272 4.44 9.38 8.55
N ILE A 273 3.59 10.02 7.73
CA ILE A 273 3.32 11.47 7.78
C ILE A 273 1.93 11.78 8.32
N LEU A 274 1.23 10.77 8.84
CA LEU A 274 -0.15 10.91 9.32
C LEU A 274 -0.26 11.88 10.49
N SER A 275 0.82 12.05 11.25
CA SER A 275 0.90 13.04 12.33
C SER A 275 0.68 14.47 11.84
N GLN A 276 1.12 14.75 10.63
CA GLN A 276 1.03 16.08 10.03
C GLN A 276 -0.30 16.30 9.30
N PHE A 277 -0.85 15.22 8.71
CA PHE A 277 -1.92 15.35 7.72
C PHE A 277 -3.20 14.60 8.07
N GLY A 278 -3.18 13.73 9.08
CA GLY A 278 -4.37 13.03 9.57
C GLY A 278 -5.26 12.47 8.47
N ALA A 279 -6.53 12.84 8.50
CA ALA A 279 -7.54 12.40 7.54
C ALA A 279 -7.30 12.88 6.10
N LEU A 280 -6.45 13.87 5.87
CA LEU A 280 -6.19 14.39 4.52
C LEU A 280 -5.52 13.37 3.61
N VAL A 281 -4.78 12.41 4.17
CA VAL A 281 -4.18 11.31 3.39
C VAL A 281 -5.22 10.28 3.00
N THR A 282 -6.23 10.06 3.83
CA THR A 282 -7.17 8.94 3.70
C THR A 282 -8.59 9.34 3.33
N GLY A 283 -8.88 10.65 3.25
CA GLY A 283 -10.22 11.13 2.93
C GLY A 283 -11.24 11.00 4.07
N GLY A 284 -10.81 10.83 5.29
CA GLY A 284 -11.65 10.87 6.49
C GLY A 284 -12.29 9.55 6.90
N ALA A 285 -12.38 8.55 6.03
CA ALA A 285 -12.93 7.22 6.36
C ALA A 285 -11.85 6.24 6.83
N GLY A 286 -10.60 6.46 6.44
CA GLY A 286 -9.45 5.74 6.95
C GLY A 286 -9.09 6.22 8.36
N GLN A 287 -8.70 5.30 9.22
CA GLN A 287 -8.15 5.63 10.52
C GLN A 287 -6.67 5.26 10.57
N PRO A 288 -5.83 6.13 11.15
CA PRO A 288 -4.46 5.75 11.41
C PRO A 288 -4.45 4.50 12.29
N GLY A 289 -3.65 3.54 11.89
CA GLY A 289 -3.40 2.34 12.68
C GLY A 289 -2.60 2.64 13.94
N LEU A 290 -1.86 1.67 14.40
CA LEU A 290 -0.94 1.81 15.52
C LEU A 290 0.16 2.84 15.14
N SER A 291 -0.08 4.10 15.45
CA SER A 291 0.88 5.20 15.37
C SER A 291 0.98 5.88 16.74
N ASP A 292 2.01 6.67 16.95
CA ASP A 292 2.22 7.44 18.19
C ASP A 292 1.07 8.42 18.51
N HIS A 293 0.07 8.54 17.62
CA HIS A 293 -1.16 9.31 17.81
C HIS A 293 -2.16 8.71 18.81
N ASP A 294 -1.94 7.48 19.28
CA ASP A 294 -2.73 6.94 20.41
C ASP A 294 -2.66 7.86 21.65
N GLY A 295 -1.63 8.72 21.76
CA GLY A 295 -1.53 9.75 22.78
C GLY A 295 -2.51 10.91 22.65
N LEU A 296 -2.81 11.37 21.44
CA LEU A 296 -3.75 12.47 21.18
C LEU A 296 -5.20 12.04 21.44
N HIS A 297 -5.57 10.81 21.07
CA HIS A 297 -6.89 10.29 21.36
C HIS A 297 -7.12 9.95 22.84
N ARG A 298 -6.08 9.73 23.63
CA ARG A 298 -6.23 9.58 25.10
C ARG A 298 -6.64 10.89 25.78
N GLY A 299 -6.19 12.02 25.28
CA GLY A 299 -6.60 13.35 25.80
C GLY A 299 -8.05 13.70 25.47
N GLN A 300 -8.57 13.28 24.31
CA GLN A 300 -9.97 13.54 23.93
C GLN A 300 -10.98 12.62 24.62
N ARG A 301 -10.56 11.43 25.12
CA ARG A 301 -11.46 10.54 25.89
C ARG A 301 -11.82 11.07 27.27
N ALA A 302 -11.04 12.00 27.81
CA ALA A 302 -11.33 12.66 29.09
C ALA A 302 -12.35 13.80 28.99
N ALA A 303 -12.77 14.19 27.78
CA ALA A 303 -13.65 15.33 27.53
C ALA A 303 -15.12 14.97 27.22
N TYR A 304 -15.47 13.67 27.19
CA TYR A 304 -16.86 13.25 27.06
C TYR A 304 -17.25 12.35 28.24
N PRO A 305 -18.27 12.78 29.06
CA PRO A 305 -18.80 11.97 30.14
C PRO A 305 -19.50 10.70 29.67
#